data_5396eb1d8f9a23652a61ef190055cace
#
_entry.id   5396eb1d8f9a23652a61ef190055cace
#
_cell.length_a   1.000
_cell.length_b   1.000
_cell.length_c   1.000
_cell.angle_alpha   90.00
_cell.angle_beta   90.00
_cell.angle_gamma   90.00
#
_symmetry.space_group_name_H-M   'P 1'
#
loop_
_entity.id
_entity.type
_entity.pdbx_description
1 polymer ?
#
loop_
_entity_poly.entity_id
_entity_poly.type
_entity_poly.pdbx_seq_one_letter_code
_entity_poly.pdbx_strand_id
1 'polypeptide(L)'
;MSSKLVEKLIQGLTILVVDDNAYMRRVTRMMLTNLGAKSVLEAADGLAALEAIRTCDPDIMLLDWDMPVLNGMEVMRIVRSPGVFPRPNLPTIMLTDRARRSQVKEALRAGINEFLIKPTSAKALRDRLLSITMNPRPMVKIGDHYMPKPRGMPPKAWRTWTERAAEVRAAAAKP
;
A
#
# COMPACT_ATOMS: atom_id res chain seq x y z
N MET A 1 9.72 -14.78 -17.28
CA MET A 1 10.62 -14.87 -16.11
C MET A 1 10.50 -16.24 -15.50
N SER A 2 11.64 -16.82 -15.03
CA SER A 2 11.64 -18.13 -14.38
C SER A 2 10.83 -18.08 -13.07
N SER A 3 9.96 -19.05 -12.80
CA SER A 3 9.20 -19.23 -11.56
C SER A 3 10.12 -19.12 -10.33
N LYS A 4 11.32 -19.67 -10.40
CA LYS A 4 12.34 -19.63 -9.34
C LYS A 4 12.81 -18.23 -8.94
N LEU A 5 12.88 -17.28 -9.89
CA LEU A 5 13.26 -15.90 -9.58
C LEU A 5 12.13 -15.17 -8.83
N VAL A 6 10.91 -15.41 -9.23
CA VAL A 6 9.69 -14.87 -8.59
C VAL A 6 9.58 -15.36 -7.14
N GLU A 7 9.76 -16.66 -6.92
CA GLU A 7 9.77 -17.26 -5.58
C GLU A 7 10.86 -16.65 -4.70
N LYS A 8 12.08 -16.50 -5.20
CA LYS A 8 13.20 -15.87 -4.46
C LYS A 8 12.90 -14.44 -4.02
N LEU A 9 12.20 -13.65 -4.85
CA LEU A 9 11.85 -12.26 -4.48
C LEU A 9 10.84 -12.22 -3.33
N ILE A 10 9.84 -13.09 -3.37
CA ILE A 10 8.80 -13.15 -2.33
C ILE A 10 9.33 -13.78 -1.04
N GLN A 11 10.23 -14.77 -1.15
CA GLN A 11 10.87 -15.46 -0.02
C GLN A 11 11.66 -14.55 0.91
N GLY A 12 12.08 -13.37 0.45
CA GLY A 12 12.76 -12.36 1.28
C GLY A 12 11.82 -11.46 2.07
N LEU A 13 10.52 -11.43 1.74
CA LEU A 13 9.60 -10.40 2.21
C LEU A 13 8.92 -10.76 3.54
N THR A 14 8.87 -9.77 4.43
CA THR A 14 7.96 -9.70 5.58
C THR A 14 6.76 -8.85 5.20
N ILE A 15 5.57 -9.45 5.17
CA ILE A 15 4.35 -8.82 4.66
C ILE A 15 3.36 -8.65 5.82
N LEU A 16 2.89 -7.42 6.03
CA LEU A 16 1.84 -7.10 6.99
C LEU A 16 0.47 -7.16 6.30
N VAL A 17 -0.43 -7.99 6.81
CA VAL A 17 -1.83 -8.08 6.39
C VAL A 17 -2.72 -7.41 7.41
N VAL A 18 -3.45 -6.40 6.97
CA VAL A 18 -4.36 -5.59 7.78
C VAL A 18 -5.78 -5.74 7.23
N ASP A 19 -6.66 -6.36 7.98
CA ASP A 19 -8.06 -6.59 7.61
C ASP A 19 -8.84 -6.89 8.91
N ASP A 20 -9.98 -6.30 9.17
CA ASP A 20 -10.75 -6.54 10.38
C ASP A 20 -11.43 -7.92 10.39
N ASN A 21 -11.65 -8.50 9.21
CA ASN A 21 -12.23 -9.83 9.05
C ASN A 21 -11.17 -10.93 9.23
N ALA A 22 -11.25 -11.68 10.34
CA ALA A 22 -10.31 -12.76 10.67
C ALA A 22 -10.24 -13.86 9.59
N TYR A 23 -11.35 -14.17 8.93
CA TYR A 23 -11.38 -15.13 7.83
C TYR A 23 -10.58 -14.65 6.63
N MET A 24 -10.77 -13.38 6.23
CA MET A 24 -10.05 -12.78 5.12
C MET A 24 -8.55 -12.67 5.41
N ARG A 25 -8.15 -12.30 6.65
CA ARG A 25 -6.74 -12.32 7.07
C ARG A 25 -6.13 -13.71 6.91
N ARG A 26 -6.83 -14.75 7.41
CA ARG A 26 -6.35 -16.14 7.29
C ARG A 26 -6.19 -16.58 5.84
N VAL A 27 -7.17 -16.28 4.97
CA VAL A 27 -7.11 -16.63 3.53
C VAL A 27 -5.94 -15.91 2.86
N THR A 28 -5.77 -14.61 3.10
CA THR A 28 -4.66 -13.82 2.57
C THR A 28 -3.31 -14.34 3.05
N ARG A 29 -3.19 -14.65 4.35
CA ARG A 29 -1.99 -15.28 4.91
C ARG A 29 -1.65 -16.59 4.22
N MET A 30 -2.64 -17.49 4.04
CA MET A 30 -2.43 -18.78 3.33
C MET A 30 -1.91 -18.55 1.91
N MET A 31 -2.50 -17.61 1.16
CA MET A 31 -2.03 -17.26 -0.18
C MET A 31 -0.57 -16.78 -0.17
N LEU A 32 -0.21 -15.89 0.75
CA LEU A 32 1.15 -15.37 0.88
C LEU A 32 2.16 -16.45 1.27
N THR A 33 1.81 -17.31 2.21
CA THR A 33 2.63 -18.45 2.61
C THR A 33 2.86 -19.42 1.45
N ASN A 34 1.82 -19.73 0.67
CA ASN A 34 1.92 -20.58 -0.52
C ASN A 34 2.73 -19.92 -1.65
N LEU A 35 2.79 -18.59 -1.70
CA LEU A 35 3.67 -17.84 -2.60
C LEU A 35 5.12 -17.77 -2.10
N GLY A 36 5.38 -18.27 -0.88
CA GLY A 36 6.72 -18.36 -0.31
C GLY A 36 7.16 -17.15 0.52
N ALA A 37 6.24 -16.30 0.99
CA ALA A 37 6.62 -15.17 1.85
C ALA A 37 7.40 -15.63 3.10
N LYS A 38 8.48 -14.91 3.43
CA LYS A 38 9.34 -15.21 4.58
C LYS A 38 8.56 -15.14 5.89
N SER A 39 7.78 -14.10 6.06
CA SER A 39 6.96 -13.86 7.25
C SER A 39 5.68 -13.13 6.87
N VAL A 40 4.59 -13.49 7.52
CA VAL A 40 3.30 -12.80 7.38
C VAL A 40 2.86 -12.36 8.76
N LEU A 41 2.85 -11.05 8.96
CA LEU A 41 2.34 -10.37 10.14
C LEU A 41 0.85 -10.07 9.94
N GLU A 42 0.07 -10.07 11.00
CA GLU A 42 -1.37 -9.80 10.95
C GLU A 42 -1.73 -8.67 11.92
N ALA A 43 -2.62 -7.77 11.45
CA ALA A 43 -3.24 -6.74 12.28
C ALA A 43 -4.75 -6.75 12.03
N ALA A 44 -5.53 -6.66 13.11
CA ALA A 44 -6.99 -6.74 13.04
C ALA A 44 -7.67 -5.37 12.86
N ASP A 45 -6.91 -4.29 12.95
CA ASP A 45 -7.40 -2.92 12.82
C ASP A 45 -6.25 -1.95 12.47
N GLY A 46 -6.60 -0.69 12.21
CA GLY A 46 -5.63 0.33 11.82
C GLY A 46 -4.63 0.69 12.92
N LEU A 47 -5.01 0.63 14.21
CA LEU A 47 -4.10 0.94 15.32
C LEU A 47 -3.06 -0.16 15.49
N ALA A 48 -3.49 -1.43 15.45
CA ALA A 48 -2.59 -2.58 15.46
C ALA A 48 -1.64 -2.56 14.25
N ALA A 49 -2.12 -2.11 13.08
CA ALA A 49 -1.27 -1.95 11.88
C ALA A 49 -0.17 -0.90 12.10
N LEU A 50 -0.50 0.27 12.64
CA LEU A 50 0.47 1.32 12.92
C LEU A 50 1.55 0.85 13.91
N GLU A 51 1.15 0.12 14.94
CA GLU A 51 2.09 -0.47 15.91
C GLU A 51 2.99 -1.54 15.26
N ALA A 52 2.42 -2.44 14.45
CA ALA A 52 3.19 -3.45 13.73
C ALA A 52 4.21 -2.84 12.76
N ILE A 53 3.88 -1.73 12.09
CA ILE A 53 4.84 -1.02 11.21
C ILE A 53 6.02 -0.47 12.03
N ARG A 54 5.75 0.06 13.23
CA ARG A 54 6.79 0.66 14.10
C ARG A 54 7.73 -0.37 14.71
N THR A 55 7.20 -1.54 15.08
CA THR A 55 7.92 -2.55 15.87
C THR A 55 8.52 -3.68 15.02
N CYS A 56 7.89 -4.03 13.91
CA CYS A 56 8.25 -5.20 13.11
C CYS A 56 8.87 -4.87 11.75
N ASP A 57 8.87 -3.61 11.33
CA ASP A 57 9.47 -3.12 10.08
C ASP A 57 9.12 -3.95 8.83
N PRO A 58 7.84 -4.11 8.46
CA PRO A 58 7.43 -4.90 7.29
C PRO A 58 7.93 -4.29 5.98
N ASP A 59 8.18 -5.14 4.97
CA ASP A 59 8.60 -4.72 3.63
C ASP A 59 7.45 -4.22 2.78
N ILE A 60 6.26 -4.82 2.95
CA ILE A 60 5.03 -4.49 2.22
C ILE A 60 3.84 -4.59 3.18
N MET A 61 2.87 -3.70 3.02
CA MET A 61 1.58 -3.78 3.70
C MET A 61 0.46 -4.08 2.70
N LEU A 62 -0.37 -5.09 3.01
CA LEU A 62 -1.70 -5.30 2.43
C LEU A 62 -2.71 -4.69 3.38
N LEU A 63 -3.49 -3.72 2.92
CA LEU A 63 -4.35 -2.91 3.77
C LEU A 63 -5.78 -2.92 3.26
N ASP A 64 -6.71 -3.39 4.06
CA ASP A 64 -8.12 -3.27 3.76
C ASP A 64 -8.57 -1.80 3.78
N TRP A 65 -9.48 -1.46 2.89
CA TRP A 65 -10.07 -0.13 2.82
C TRP A 65 -11.05 0.11 3.96
N ASP A 66 -12.01 -0.80 4.11
CA ASP A 66 -13.15 -0.65 5.00
C ASP A 66 -12.90 -1.38 6.33
N MET A 67 -12.42 -0.65 7.32
CA MET A 67 -12.22 -1.14 8.68
C MET A 67 -12.88 -0.19 9.69
N PRO A 68 -13.37 -0.70 10.84
CA PRO A 68 -13.93 0.14 11.89
C PRO A 68 -12.85 0.97 12.59
N VAL A 69 -13.25 2.07 13.22
CA VAL A 69 -12.44 3.00 14.02
C VAL A 69 -11.42 3.78 13.19
N LEU A 70 -10.52 3.12 12.50
CA LEU A 70 -9.50 3.71 11.66
C LEU A 70 -9.46 2.94 10.32
N ASN A 71 -10.07 3.51 9.30
CA ASN A 71 -10.12 2.88 7.98
C ASN A 71 -8.77 2.95 7.25
N GLY A 72 -8.64 2.18 6.16
CA GLY A 72 -7.38 2.09 5.43
C GLY A 72 -6.85 3.42 4.91
N MET A 73 -7.73 4.34 4.54
CA MET A 73 -7.33 5.68 4.07
C MET A 73 -6.77 6.55 5.19
N GLU A 74 -7.31 6.43 6.39
CA GLU A 74 -6.83 7.14 7.59
C GLU A 74 -5.47 6.57 8.03
N VAL A 75 -5.31 5.26 8.01
CA VAL A 75 -4.00 4.61 8.22
C VAL A 75 -2.97 5.17 7.23
N MET A 76 -3.32 5.25 5.94
CA MET A 76 -2.42 5.77 4.92
C MET A 76 -2.05 7.24 5.13
N ARG A 77 -2.99 8.09 5.57
CA ARG A 77 -2.69 9.49 5.89
C ARG A 77 -1.63 9.60 6.98
N ILE A 78 -1.73 8.77 8.02
CA ILE A 78 -0.75 8.74 9.12
C ILE A 78 0.60 8.21 8.61
N VAL A 79 0.61 7.06 7.95
CA VAL A 79 1.84 6.42 7.44
C VAL A 79 2.59 7.34 6.47
N ARG A 80 1.88 8.08 5.61
CA ARG A 80 2.49 8.95 4.58
C ARG A 80 2.92 10.33 5.10
N SER A 81 2.65 10.66 6.35
CA SER A 81 3.02 11.95 6.95
C SER A 81 4.49 11.97 7.35
N PRO A 82 5.36 12.75 6.67
CA PRO A 82 6.77 12.83 7.01
C PRO A 82 6.97 13.50 8.37
N GLY A 83 7.89 12.95 9.16
CA GLY A 83 8.19 13.45 10.51
C GLY A 83 7.20 13.00 11.60
N VAL A 84 6.08 12.38 11.22
CA VAL A 84 5.09 11.83 12.15
C VAL A 84 5.24 10.32 12.24
N PHE A 85 5.55 9.66 11.12
CA PHE A 85 5.63 8.20 11.06
C PHE A 85 6.99 7.72 10.52
N PRO A 86 7.57 6.62 11.06
CA PRO A 86 8.94 6.20 10.75
C PRO A 86 9.12 5.64 9.32
N ARG A 87 8.05 5.17 8.70
CA ARG A 87 8.10 4.50 7.37
C ARG A 87 7.14 5.13 6.36
N PRO A 88 7.29 6.44 6.01
CA PRO A 88 6.36 7.10 5.09
C PRO A 88 6.41 6.56 3.66
N ASN A 89 7.43 5.80 3.32
CA ASN A 89 7.65 5.18 2.00
C ASN A 89 7.25 3.68 1.96
N LEU A 90 6.66 3.11 3.01
CA LEU A 90 6.25 1.70 3.06
C LEU A 90 5.36 1.35 1.86
N PRO A 91 5.78 0.40 0.99
CA PRO A 91 4.97 -0.05 -0.12
C PRO A 91 3.64 -0.65 0.36
N THR A 92 2.53 -0.17 -0.20
CA THR A 92 1.19 -0.57 0.24
C THR A 92 0.33 -0.98 -0.94
N ILE A 93 -0.30 -2.16 -0.81
CA ILE A 93 -1.36 -2.66 -1.69
C ILE A 93 -2.68 -2.51 -0.94
N MET A 94 -3.59 -1.70 -1.46
CA MET A 94 -4.93 -1.56 -0.90
C MET A 94 -5.84 -2.67 -1.39
N LEU A 95 -6.56 -3.30 -0.47
CA LEU A 95 -7.62 -4.27 -0.75
C LEU A 95 -8.97 -3.56 -0.63
N THR A 96 -9.91 -3.82 -1.55
CA THR A 96 -11.24 -3.21 -1.51
C THR A 96 -12.28 -4.10 -2.16
N ASP A 97 -13.48 -4.09 -1.64
CA ASP A 97 -14.63 -4.78 -2.25
C ASP A 97 -15.17 -4.04 -3.48
N ARG A 98 -14.84 -2.76 -3.62
CA ARG A 98 -15.37 -1.89 -4.69
C ARG A 98 -14.26 -1.03 -5.28
N ALA A 99 -14.08 -1.10 -6.60
CA ALA A 99 -13.15 -0.24 -7.34
C ALA A 99 -13.90 0.82 -8.16
N ARG A 100 -14.54 1.77 -7.51
CA ARG A 100 -15.09 2.94 -8.22
C ARG A 100 -13.93 3.84 -8.65
N ARG A 101 -14.03 4.47 -9.81
CA ARG A 101 -13.00 5.40 -10.33
C ARG A 101 -12.64 6.52 -9.35
N SER A 102 -13.63 7.02 -8.56
CA SER A 102 -13.41 8.02 -7.52
C SER A 102 -12.53 7.49 -6.39
N GLN A 103 -12.79 6.27 -5.92
CA GLN A 103 -12.02 5.61 -4.87
C GLN A 103 -10.58 5.33 -5.31
N VAL A 104 -10.37 4.86 -6.54
CA VAL A 104 -9.02 4.67 -7.08
C VAL A 104 -8.24 6.00 -7.12
N LYS A 105 -8.87 7.10 -7.54
CA LYS A 105 -8.24 8.42 -7.52
C LYS A 105 -7.91 8.89 -6.10
N GLU A 106 -8.80 8.65 -5.15
CA GLU A 106 -8.59 8.97 -3.74
C GLU A 106 -7.42 8.19 -3.15
N ALA A 107 -7.37 6.87 -3.38
CA ALA A 107 -6.29 6.00 -2.95
C ALA A 107 -4.93 6.43 -3.52
N LEU A 108 -4.86 6.75 -4.80
CA LEU A 108 -3.64 7.26 -5.42
C LEU A 108 -3.18 8.57 -4.77
N ARG A 109 -4.11 9.47 -4.43
CA ARG A 109 -3.81 10.71 -3.71
C ARG A 109 -3.34 10.48 -2.28
N ALA A 110 -3.82 9.40 -1.64
CA ALA A 110 -3.36 8.99 -0.32
C ALA A 110 -1.99 8.29 -0.34
N GLY A 111 -1.40 8.09 -1.51
CA GLY A 111 -0.07 7.52 -1.64
C GLY A 111 -0.02 5.99 -1.67
N ILE A 112 -1.11 5.34 -2.10
CA ILE A 112 -1.16 3.88 -2.29
C ILE A 112 -0.38 3.50 -3.55
N ASN A 113 0.38 2.39 -3.45
CA ASN A 113 1.20 1.92 -4.55
C ASN A 113 0.43 1.07 -5.55
N GLU A 114 -0.36 0.12 -5.07
CA GLU A 114 -1.11 -0.83 -5.89
C GLU A 114 -2.50 -1.09 -5.30
N PHE A 115 -3.37 -1.67 -6.12
CA PHE A 115 -4.77 -1.93 -5.79
C PHE A 115 -5.16 -3.36 -6.14
N LEU A 116 -5.94 -4.00 -5.27
CA LEU A 116 -6.57 -5.29 -5.52
C LEU A 116 -8.04 -5.25 -5.11
N ILE A 117 -8.88 -5.89 -5.92
CA ILE A 117 -10.31 -6.04 -5.63
C ILE A 117 -10.52 -7.38 -4.94
N LYS A 118 -11.29 -7.38 -3.86
CA LYS A 118 -11.75 -8.59 -3.17
C LYS A 118 -12.96 -9.21 -3.94
N PRO A 119 -13.07 -10.53 -4.00
CA PRO A 119 -12.11 -11.53 -3.54
C PRO A 119 -10.88 -11.58 -4.47
N THR A 120 -9.69 -11.56 -3.88
CA THR A 120 -8.46 -11.61 -4.68
C THR A 120 -8.00 -13.07 -4.91
N SER A 121 -7.34 -13.31 -6.03
CA SER A 121 -6.70 -14.59 -6.31
C SER A 121 -5.21 -14.58 -5.97
N ALA A 122 -4.64 -15.76 -5.68
CA ALA A 122 -3.19 -15.89 -5.46
C ALA A 122 -2.37 -15.36 -6.65
N LYS A 123 -2.87 -15.52 -7.88
CA LYS A 123 -2.25 -14.95 -9.08
C LYS A 123 -2.26 -13.43 -9.06
N ALA A 124 -3.39 -12.80 -8.79
CA ALA A 124 -3.51 -11.34 -8.75
C ALA A 124 -2.64 -10.74 -7.62
N LEU A 125 -2.62 -11.38 -6.45
CA LEU A 125 -1.77 -10.99 -5.33
C LEU A 125 -0.29 -11.09 -5.69
N ARG A 126 0.15 -12.20 -6.28
CA ARG A 126 1.52 -12.37 -6.77
C ARG A 126 1.91 -11.28 -7.77
N ASP A 127 1.06 -11.01 -8.75
CA ASP A 127 1.35 -10.03 -9.80
C ASP A 127 1.53 -8.61 -9.21
N ARG A 128 0.81 -8.25 -8.14
CA ARG A 128 0.98 -6.96 -7.43
C ARG A 128 2.24 -6.93 -6.58
N LEU A 129 2.54 -8.01 -5.87
CA LEU A 129 3.80 -8.13 -5.12
C LEU A 129 4.99 -7.99 -6.05
N LEU A 130 4.99 -8.65 -7.20
CA LEU A 130 6.04 -8.51 -8.21
C LEU A 130 6.11 -7.10 -8.78
N SER A 131 4.96 -6.47 -9.04
CA SER A 131 4.92 -5.09 -9.54
C SER A 131 5.60 -4.12 -8.57
N ILE A 132 5.37 -4.27 -7.28
CA ILE A 132 5.97 -3.40 -6.24
C ILE A 132 7.46 -3.68 -6.07
N THR A 133 7.88 -4.96 -6.08
CA THR A 133 9.26 -5.34 -5.80
C THR A 133 10.19 -5.15 -7.00
N MET A 134 9.73 -5.47 -8.20
CA MET A 134 10.55 -5.40 -9.41
C MET A 134 10.54 -4.03 -10.08
N ASN A 135 9.43 -3.31 -9.98
CA ASN A 135 9.26 -1.98 -10.55
C ASN A 135 8.80 -0.98 -9.49
N PRO A 136 9.59 -0.76 -8.43
CA PRO A 136 9.22 0.15 -7.36
C PRO A 136 9.04 1.55 -7.93
N ARG A 137 7.94 2.19 -7.56
CA ARG A 137 7.75 3.60 -7.89
C ARG A 137 8.44 4.45 -6.82
N PRO A 138 9.34 5.36 -7.21
CA PRO A 138 9.93 6.28 -6.25
C PRO A 138 8.85 7.03 -5.47
N MET A 139 8.97 7.05 -4.15
CA MET A 139 8.11 7.85 -3.30
C MET A 139 8.63 9.29 -3.27
N VAL A 140 7.77 10.26 -3.50
CA VAL A 140 8.11 11.67 -3.58
C VAL A 140 7.31 12.44 -2.57
N LYS A 141 7.99 13.34 -1.87
CA LYS A 141 7.34 14.25 -0.93
C LYS A 141 6.64 15.37 -1.71
N ILE A 142 5.35 15.56 -1.46
CA ILE A 142 4.53 16.62 -2.04
C ILE A 142 3.81 17.32 -0.89
N GLY A 143 4.27 18.54 -0.56
CA GLY A 143 3.83 19.21 0.65
C GLY A 143 4.23 18.44 1.89
N ASP A 144 3.26 18.09 2.70
CA ASP A 144 3.37 17.31 3.95
C ASP A 144 3.10 15.80 3.79
N HIS A 145 3.23 15.26 2.59
CA HIS A 145 2.81 13.89 2.30
C HIS A 145 3.72 13.19 1.30
N TYR A 146 3.84 11.86 1.40
CA TYR A 146 4.53 11.03 0.41
C TYR A 146 3.55 10.38 -0.56
N MET A 147 3.89 10.41 -1.85
CA MET A 147 3.12 9.75 -2.92
C MET A 147 4.03 8.99 -3.87
N PRO A 148 3.60 7.83 -4.40
CA PRO A 148 4.34 7.15 -5.44
C PRO A 148 4.26 7.92 -6.77
N LYS A 149 5.39 8.07 -7.43
CA LYS A 149 5.47 8.71 -8.76
C LYS A 149 4.54 7.97 -9.75
N PRO A 150 3.68 8.67 -10.52
CA PRO A 150 2.84 8.03 -11.54
C PRO A 150 3.65 7.27 -12.58
N ARG A 151 3.14 6.12 -13.05
CA ARG A 151 3.79 5.33 -14.09
C ARG A 151 3.72 6.04 -15.44
N GLY A 152 4.78 5.91 -16.24
CA GLY A 152 4.85 6.48 -17.60
C GLY A 152 4.89 8.00 -17.68
N MET A 153 5.04 8.71 -16.57
CA MET A 153 5.12 10.16 -16.58
C MET A 153 6.49 10.64 -17.06
N PRO A 154 6.58 11.41 -18.17
CA PRO A 154 7.84 11.93 -18.66
C PRO A 154 8.44 12.96 -17.70
N PRO A 155 9.78 13.10 -17.67
CA PRO A 155 10.46 14.01 -16.74
C PRO A 155 9.97 15.46 -16.78
N LYS A 156 9.61 15.96 -17.97
CA LYS A 156 9.10 17.33 -18.13
C LYS A 156 7.73 17.55 -17.48
N ALA A 157 6.87 16.53 -17.45
CA ALA A 157 5.54 16.61 -16.84
C ALA A 157 5.58 16.46 -15.31
N TRP A 158 6.71 16.00 -14.77
CA TRP A 158 6.86 15.74 -13.34
C TRP A 158 6.69 16.98 -12.47
N ARG A 159 7.37 18.08 -12.82
CA ARG A 159 7.31 19.35 -12.06
C ARG A 159 5.88 19.90 -12.01
N THR A 160 5.22 20.00 -13.16
CA THR A 160 3.83 20.46 -13.24
C THR A 160 2.86 19.57 -12.45
N TRP A 161 3.11 18.26 -12.44
CA TRP A 161 2.28 17.32 -11.67
C TRP A 161 2.48 17.50 -10.16
N THR A 162 3.69 17.68 -9.68
CA THR A 162 3.97 17.88 -8.25
C THR A 162 3.37 19.17 -7.73
N GLU A 163 3.46 20.25 -8.50
CA GLU A 163 2.85 21.54 -8.19
C GLU A 163 1.33 21.42 -8.08
N ARG A 164 0.67 20.86 -9.09
CA ARG A 164 -0.79 20.61 -9.07
C ARG A 164 -1.25 19.67 -7.96
N ALA A 165 -0.48 18.64 -7.67
CA ALA A 165 -0.79 17.73 -6.58
C ALA A 165 -0.71 18.43 -5.21
N ALA A 166 0.26 19.34 -5.03
CA ALA A 166 0.38 20.14 -3.82
C ALA A 166 -0.80 21.12 -3.68
N GLU A 167 -1.19 21.81 -4.76
CA GLU A 167 -2.35 22.72 -4.78
C GLU A 167 -3.66 22.03 -4.43
N VAL A 168 -3.93 20.86 -5.04
CA VAL A 168 -5.14 20.08 -4.76
C VAL A 168 -5.20 19.65 -3.30
N ARG A 169 -4.06 19.28 -2.72
CA ARG A 169 -3.99 18.91 -1.29
C ARG A 169 -4.21 20.12 -0.39
N ALA A 170 -3.56 21.22 -0.67
CA ALA A 170 -3.74 22.45 0.10
C ALA A 170 -5.21 22.92 0.07
N ALA A 171 -5.89 22.78 -1.07
CA ALA A 171 -7.31 23.07 -1.19
C ALA A 171 -8.21 22.12 -0.38
N ALA A 172 -7.85 20.82 -0.32
CA ALA A 172 -8.59 19.80 0.44
C ALA A 172 -8.34 19.87 1.97
N ALA A 173 -7.28 20.55 2.41
CA ALA A 173 -6.95 20.72 3.82
C ALA A 173 -7.56 21.97 4.46
N LYS A 174 -8.25 22.81 3.68
CA LYS A 174 -8.98 23.95 4.22
C LYS A 174 -10.31 23.48 4.81
N PRO A 175 -10.63 23.89 6.06
CA PRO A 175 -11.88 23.52 6.74
C PRO A 175 -13.12 24.07 6.02
#